data_803547353ef2c2cafc2571c0c1ce761c
#
_entry.id   803547353ef2c2cafc2571c0c1ce761c
#
_cell.length_a   1.000
_cell.length_b   1.000
_cell.length_c   1.000
_cell.angle_alpha   90.00
_cell.angle_beta   90.00
_cell.angle_gamma   90.00
#
_symmetry.space_group_name_H-M   'P 1'
#
loop_
_entity.id
_entity.type
_entity.pdbx_description
1 polymer ?
#
loop_
_entity_poly.entity_id
_entity_poly.type
_entity_poly.pdbx_seq_one_letter_code
_entity_poly.pdbx_strand_id
1 'polypeptide(L)'
;MARILDRIKNPADLKSLSSLELTELAGEIRAFLVENVAKTGGHMGPNLGVVELTIALHRMFSSPSDTIIFDTGHQAYVHKILTGRKDFTNLRTAQGLSGYPSRAESVHDVVENSHASTALSW
;
A
#
# COMPACT_ATOMS: atom_id res chain seq x y z
N MET A 1 10.14 9.38 -18.96
CA MET A 1 9.96 7.93 -19.00
C MET A 1 8.97 7.49 -17.94
N ALA A 2 8.17 6.50 -18.27
CA ALA A 2 7.21 5.97 -17.31
C ALA A 2 7.95 5.25 -16.18
N ARG A 3 7.48 5.46 -14.95
CA ARG A 3 8.01 4.76 -13.79
C ARG A 3 7.52 3.31 -13.79
N ILE A 4 8.26 2.43 -13.13
CA ILE A 4 7.78 1.06 -12.91
C ILE A 4 6.45 1.10 -12.15
N LEU A 5 6.34 2.00 -11.18
CA LEU A 5 5.12 2.21 -10.40
C LEU A 5 3.89 2.42 -11.29
N ASP A 6 4.04 3.10 -12.42
CA ASP A 6 2.91 3.38 -13.32
C ASP A 6 2.37 2.13 -14.00
N ARG A 7 3.15 1.05 -14.04
CA ARG A 7 2.73 -0.24 -14.60
C ARG A 7 2.05 -1.16 -13.59
N ILE A 8 2.11 -0.81 -12.31
CA ILE A 8 1.54 -1.64 -11.25
C ILE A 8 0.08 -1.23 -11.06
N LYS A 9 -0.83 -2.04 -11.53
CA LYS A 9 -2.27 -1.81 -11.42
C LYS A 9 -2.93 -2.75 -10.42
N ASN A 10 -2.30 -3.89 -10.18
CA ASN A 10 -2.74 -4.85 -9.17
C ASN A 10 -1.50 -5.61 -8.67
N PRO A 11 -1.62 -6.32 -7.55
CA PRO A 11 -0.43 -6.98 -6.96
C PRO A 11 0.21 -8.03 -7.85
N ALA A 12 -0.54 -8.65 -8.74
CA ALA A 12 0.01 -9.67 -9.64
C ALA A 12 1.09 -9.09 -10.57
N ASP A 13 1.02 -7.80 -10.87
CA ASP A 13 2.00 -7.15 -11.72
C ASP A 13 3.41 -7.15 -11.13
N LEU A 14 3.54 -7.37 -9.83
CA LEU A 14 4.84 -7.45 -9.17
C LEU A 14 5.59 -8.73 -9.50
N LYS A 15 4.87 -9.79 -9.86
CA LYS A 15 5.46 -11.12 -9.95
C LYS A 15 6.41 -11.29 -11.14
N SER A 16 6.31 -10.42 -12.13
CA SER A 16 7.16 -10.45 -13.33
C SER A 16 8.37 -9.52 -13.24
N LEU A 17 8.52 -8.76 -12.15
CA LEU A 17 9.62 -7.81 -12.03
C LEU A 17 10.92 -8.49 -11.63
N SER A 18 12.05 -8.03 -12.20
CA SER A 18 13.37 -8.46 -11.81
C SER A 18 13.77 -7.84 -10.46
N SER A 19 14.85 -8.35 -9.86
CA SER A 19 15.38 -7.81 -8.62
C SER A 19 15.74 -6.32 -8.76
N LEU A 20 16.33 -5.94 -9.89
CA LEU A 20 16.68 -4.54 -10.15
C LEU A 20 15.42 -3.67 -10.24
N GLU A 21 14.40 -4.16 -10.97
CA GLU A 21 13.13 -3.43 -11.08
C GLU A 21 12.44 -3.28 -9.72
N LEU A 22 12.52 -4.29 -8.87
CA LEU A 22 11.95 -4.21 -7.53
C LEU A 22 12.66 -3.15 -6.67
N THR A 23 13.97 -3.04 -6.80
CA THR A 23 14.73 -2.01 -6.09
C THR A 23 14.34 -0.62 -6.58
N GLU A 24 14.18 -0.45 -7.90
CA GLU A 24 13.73 0.81 -8.47
C GLU A 24 12.31 1.14 -8.02
N LEU A 25 11.42 0.15 -8.01
CA LEU A 25 10.03 0.34 -7.56
C LEU A 25 9.99 0.80 -6.11
N ALA A 26 10.78 0.20 -5.24
CA ALA A 26 10.82 0.61 -3.84
C ALA A 26 11.22 2.07 -3.70
N GLY A 27 12.20 2.52 -4.47
CA GLY A 27 12.60 3.94 -4.48
C GLY A 27 11.50 4.85 -5.00
N GLU A 28 10.80 4.43 -6.05
CA GLU A 28 9.68 5.20 -6.60
C GLU A 28 8.52 5.31 -5.61
N ILE A 29 8.21 4.23 -4.89
CA ILE A 29 7.17 4.24 -3.86
C ILE A 29 7.55 5.20 -2.73
N ARG A 30 8.81 5.18 -2.28
CA ARG A 30 9.27 6.11 -1.25
C ARG A 30 9.13 7.55 -1.70
N ALA A 31 9.53 7.86 -2.92
CA ALA A 31 9.39 9.22 -3.47
C ALA A 31 7.92 9.63 -3.54
N PHE A 32 7.05 8.71 -3.96
CA PHE A 32 5.61 8.96 -4.01
C PHE A 32 5.05 9.26 -2.62
N LEU A 33 5.43 8.48 -1.62
CA LEU A 33 4.96 8.69 -0.24
C LEU A 33 5.43 10.03 0.30
N VAL A 34 6.70 10.36 0.12
CA VAL A 34 7.24 11.64 0.60
C VAL A 34 6.51 12.80 -0.04
N GLU A 35 6.33 12.76 -1.37
CA GLU A 35 5.66 13.83 -2.09
C GLU A 35 4.20 13.99 -1.67
N ASN A 36 3.45 12.90 -1.61
CA ASN A 36 2.00 12.97 -1.41
C ASN A 36 1.60 13.08 0.06
N VAL A 37 2.24 12.33 0.94
CA VAL A 37 1.89 12.36 2.37
C VAL A 37 2.33 13.68 3.01
N ALA A 38 3.42 14.28 2.54
CA ALA A 38 3.84 15.59 3.02
C ALA A 38 2.79 16.68 2.72
N LYS A 39 2.06 16.54 1.60
CA LYS A 39 1.02 17.51 1.21
C LYS A 39 -0.28 17.32 1.99
N THR A 40 -0.66 16.09 2.24
CA THR A 40 -1.97 15.78 2.84
C THR A 40 -1.91 15.54 4.35
N GLY A 41 -0.72 15.30 4.87
CA GLY A 41 -0.56 14.71 6.20
C GLY A 41 -0.83 13.21 6.16
N GLY A 42 -0.44 12.52 7.20
CA GLY A 42 -0.62 11.08 7.32
C GLY A 42 0.59 10.43 7.99
N HIS A 43 0.65 9.11 7.92
CA HIS A 43 1.65 8.32 8.62
C HIS A 43 2.85 8.01 7.71
N MET A 44 3.84 8.92 7.67
CA MET A 44 4.96 8.76 6.75
C MET A 44 5.99 7.74 7.23
N GLY A 45 6.50 7.89 8.45
CA GLY A 45 7.55 7.03 8.98
C GLY A 45 7.22 5.54 8.95
N PRO A 46 6.07 5.12 9.51
CA PRO A 46 5.68 3.71 9.50
C PRO A 46 5.56 3.15 8.08
N ASN A 47 5.04 3.93 7.14
CA ASN A 47 4.86 3.47 5.77
C ASN A 47 6.19 3.38 5.02
N LEU A 48 7.11 4.31 5.23
CA LEU A 48 8.45 4.22 4.64
C LEU A 48 9.19 2.98 5.13
N GLY A 49 8.94 2.57 6.37
CA GLY A 49 9.60 1.41 6.98
C GLY A 49 9.11 0.07 6.47
N VAL A 50 7.96 0.01 5.78
CA VAL A 50 7.38 -1.26 5.33
C VAL A 50 7.30 -1.39 3.81
N VAL A 51 8.01 -0.55 3.06
CA VAL A 51 7.95 -0.58 1.60
C VAL A 51 8.40 -1.95 1.07
N GLU A 52 9.59 -2.40 1.40
CA GLU A 52 10.11 -3.69 0.92
C GLU A 52 9.30 -4.85 1.46
N LEU A 53 8.90 -4.81 2.71
CA LEU A 53 8.09 -5.87 3.31
C LEU A 53 6.77 -6.02 2.57
N THR A 54 6.09 -4.92 2.28
CA THR A 54 4.79 -4.95 1.61
C THR A 54 4.93 -5.48 0.18
N ILE A 55 5.98 -5.06 -0.54
CA ILE A 55 6.28 -5.61 -1.86
C ILE A 55 6.50 -7.13 -1.77
N ALA A 56 7.29 -7.58 -0.81
CA ALA A 56 7.58 -9.00 -0.63
C ALA A 56 6.31 -9.81 -0.33
N LEU A 57 5.43 -9.29 0.52
CA LEU A 57 4.17 -9.96 0.84
C LEU A 57 3.32 -10.14 -0.42
N HIS A 58 3.19 -9.11 -1.25
CA HIS A 58 2.39 -9.19 -2.47
C HIS A 58 3.05 -10.03 -3.57
N ARG A 59 4.36 -10.25 -3.48
CA ARG A 59 5.03 -11.17 -4.41
C ARG A 59 4.85 -12.62 -3.99
N MET A 60 4.83 -12.89 -2.69
CA MET A 60 4.74 -14.26 -2.17
C MET A 60 3.31 -14.75 -2.05
N PHE A 61 2.38 -13.86 -1.78
CA PHE A 61 0.98 -14.20 -1.59
C PHE A 61 0.12 -13.52 -2.64
N SER A 62 -1.07 -14.05 -2.86
CA SER A 62 -1.96 -13.58 -3.94
C SER A 62 -3.22 -12.97 -3.33
N SER A 63 -3.14 -11.69 -2.95
CA SER A 63 -4.30 -10.94 -2.48
C SER A 63 -5.27 -10.70 -3.65
N PRO A 64 -6.59 -10.83 -3.48
CA PRO A 64 -7.30 -11.06 -2.22
C PRO A 64 -7.54 -12.54 -1.89
N SER A 65 -7.08 -13.49 -2.72
CA SER A 65 -7.24 -14.92 -2.43
C SER A 65 -6.56 -15.28 -1.12
N ASP A 66 -5.34 -14.77 -0.92
CA ASP A 66 -4.67 -14.82 0.36
C ASP A 66 -5.01 -13.54 1.12
N THR A 67 -5.32 -13.67 2.41
CA THR A 67 -5.68 -12.55 3.25
C THR A 67 -4.45 -11.88 3.83
N ILE A 68 -4.30 -10.57 3.60
CA ILE A 68 -3.22 -9.76 4.17
C ILE A 68 -3.84 -8.69 5.06
N ILE A 69 -3.46 -8.68 6.33
CA ILE A 69 -3.97 -7.73 7.32
C ILE A 69 -2.81 -6.91 7.87
N PHE A 70 -2.98 -5.60 7.91
CA PHE A 70 -2.02 -4.68 8.50
C PHE A 70 -2.45 -4.32 9.91
N ASP A 71 -1.71 -4.79 10.87
CA ASP A 71 -1.94 -4.57 12.29
C ASP A 71 -0.75 -3.75 12.83
N THR A 72 -0.89 -2.50 13.05
CA THR A 72 -1.98 -1.55 12.97
C THR A 72 -2.16 -1.02 11.55
N GLY A 73 -3.39 -0.67 11.20
CA GLY A 73 -3.75 -0.32 9.82
C GLY A 73 -3.12 0.94 9.24
N HIS A 74 -2.53 1.82 10.07
CA HIS A 74 -1.92 3.06 9.57
C HIS A 74 -0.69 2.83 8.67
N GLN A 75 -0.18 1.60 8.59
CA GLN A 75 0.97 1.24 7.75
C GLN A 75 0.56 0.56 6.45
N ALA A 76 -0.62 0.86 5.95
CA ALA A 76 -1.19 0.20 4.77
C ALA A 76 -1.08 1.02 3.48
N TYR A 77 -0.34 2.12 3.46
CA TYR A 77 -0.28 2.99 2.27
C TYR A 77 0.38 2.29 1.08
N VAL A 78 1.44 1.54 1.30
CA VAL A 78 2.12 0.80 0.23
C VAL A 78 1.18 -0.27 -0.33
N HIS A 79 0.43 -0.95 0.56
CA HIS A 79 -0.58 -1.91 0.16
C HIS A 79 -1.63 -1.26 -0.76
N LYS A 80 -2.09 -0.05 -0.44
CA LYS A 80 -3.04 0.68 -1.28
C LYS A 80 -2.44 0.97 -2.66
N ILE A 81 -1.20 1.45 -2.68
CA ILE A 81 -0.49 1.76 -3.93
C ILE A 81 -0.38 0.51 -4.80
N LEU A 82 0.04 -0.61 -4.23
CA LEU A 82 0.26 -1.86 -4.98
C LEU A 82 -1.05 -2.52 -5.42
N THR A 83 -2.15 -2.18 -4.79
CA THR A 83 -3.49 -2.67 -5.19
C THR A 83 -4.23 -1.69 -6.10
N GLY A 84 -3.52 -0.72 -6.65
CA GLY A 84 -4.04 0.17 -7.68
C GLY A 84 -4.58 1.50 -7.20
N ARG A 85 -4.54 1.77 -5.91
CA ARG A 85 -5.07 3.00 -5.33
C ARG A 85 -3.94 4.02 -5.14
N LYS A 86 -3.70 4.82 -6.17
CA LYS A 86 -2.56 5.77 -6.20
C LYS A 86 -2.99 7.22 -6.11
N ASP A 87 -4.28 7.50 -6.03
CA ASP A 87 -4.74 8.89 -5.89
C ASP A 87 -4.75 9.30 -4.42
N PHE A 88 -3.64 9.80 -3.96
CA PHE A 88 -3.45 10.27 -2.60
C PHE A 88 -3.75 11.76 -2.43
N THR A 89 -4.28 12.41 -3.47
CA THR A 89 -4.55 13.86 -3.47
C THR A 89 -5.40 14.29 -2.28
N ASN A 90 -6.45 13.52 -1.97
CA ASN A 90 -7.37 13.82 -0.88
C ASN A 90 -7.29 12.77 0.23
N LEU A 91 -6.10 12.19 0.44
CA LEU A 91 -5.89 11.20 1.48
C LEU A 91 -6.38 11.70 2.84
N ARG A 92 -7.11 10.87 3.55
CA ARG A 92 -7.65 11.13 4.90
C ARG A 92 -8.78 12.15 4.93
N THR A 93 -9.32 12.51 3.77
CA THR A 93 -10.53 13.33 3.72
C THR A 93 -11.73 12.49 3.32
N ALA A 94 -12.95 13.02 3.49
CA ALA A 94 -14.18 12.30 3.18
C ALA A 94 -14.29 11.88 1.71
N GLN A 95 -13.61 12.58 0.82
CA GLN A 95 -13.71 12.34 -0.62
C GLN A 95 -12.48 11.66 -1.20
N GLY A 96 -11.54 11.25 -0.36
CA GLY A 96 -10.31 10.61 -0.76
C GLY A 96 -10.14 9.25 -0.11
N LEU A 97 -8.95 8.68 -0.30
CA LEU A 97 -8.59 7.40 0.31
C LEU A 97 -8.47 7.55 1.83
N SER A 98 -8.89 6.50 2.53
CA SER A 98 -8.72 6.42 3.97
C SER A 98 -7.24 6.27 4.34
N GLY A 99 -6.86 6.77 5.50
CA GLY A 99 -5.54 6.51 6.07
C GLY A 99 -5.38 5.11 6.64
N TYR A 100 -6.44 4.30 6.59
CA TYR A 100 -6.47 2.92 7.07
C TYR A 100 -7.07 2.02 6.01
N PRO A 101 -6.93 0.68 6.13
CA PRO A 101 -7.62 -0.23 5.20
C PRO A 101 -9.13 0.04 5.20
N SER A 102 -9.75 -0.13 4.06
CA SER A 102 -11.18 0.12 3.90
C SER A 102 -11.77 -0.85 2.88
N ARG A 103 -12.72 -1.68 3.33
CA ARG A 103 -13.40 -2.63 2.44
C ARG A 103 -14.21 -1.94 1.35
N ALA A 104 -14.65 -0.71 1.61
CA ALA A 104 -15.36 0.08 0.61
C ALA A 104 -14.47 0.49 -0.57
N GLU A 105 -13.16 0.56 -0.35
CA GLU A 105 -12.21 0.95 -1.40
C GLU A 105 -11.78 -0.21 -2.28
N SER A 106 -11.62 -1.40 -1.70
CA SER A 106 -10.98 -2.49 -2.44
C SER A 106 -11.29 -3.85 -1.80
N VAL A 107 -11.41 -4.87 -2.65
CA VAL A 107 -11.50 -6.26 -2.20
C VAL A 107 -10.22 -6.76 -1.52
N HIS A 108 -9.12 -6.04 -1.69
CA HIS A 108 -7.85 -6.37 -1.05
C HIS A 108 -7.81 -6.00 0.43
N ASP A 109 -8.77 -5.22 0.90
CA ASP A 109 -8.86 -4.79 2.30
C ASP A 109 -9.93 -5.61 3.02
N VAL A 110 -9.55 -6.23 4.13
CA VAL A 110 -10.45 -7.13 4.86
C VAL A 110 -10.83 -6.61 6.24
N VAL A 111 -10.13 -5.61 6.74
CA VAL A 111 -10.44 -4.93 7.99
C VAL A 111 -10.42 -3.42 7.77
N GLU A 112 -11.07 -2.68 8.67
CA GLU A 112 -11.15 -1.22 8.57
C GLU A 112 -10.62 -0.54 9.82
N ASN A 113 -10.08 -1.32 10.74
CA ASN A 113 -9.71 -0.87 12.06
C ASN A 113 -8.22 -0.52 12.10
N SER A 114 -7.89 0.55 12.82
CA SER A 114 -6.51 1.00 13.00
C SER A 114 -5.87 0.49 14.29
N HIS A 115 -6.63 -0.17 15.17
CA HIS A 115 -6.11 -0.61 16.45
C HIS A 115 -5.13 -1.77 16.32
N ALA A 116 -4.13 -1.78 17.17
CA ALA A 116 -3.21 -2.89 17.28
C ALA A 116 -3.96 -4.16 17.67
N SER A 117 -3.44 -5.31 17.26
CA SER A 117 -4.02 -6.62 17.52
C SER A 117 -5.34 -6.89 16.80
N THR A 118 -5.70 -6.08 15.81
CA THR A 118 -6.88 -6.33 14.98
C THR A 118 -6.81 -7.71 14.34
N ALA A 119 -5.63 -8.16 13.94
CA ALA A 119 -5.44 -9.46 13.31
C ALA A 119 -5.84 -10.63 14.22
N LEU A 120 -5.73 -10.45 15.52
CA LEU A 120 -6.09 -11.51 16.48
C LEU A 120 -7.61 -11.73 16.59
N SER A 121 -8.39 -10.69 16.32
CA SER A 121 -9.85 -10.78 16.42
C SER A 121 -10.52 -11.00 15.06
N TRP A 122 -9.77 -10.95 14.01
CA TRP A 122 -10.31 -11.20 12.67
C TRP A 122 -10.36 -12.71 12.41
#